data_f740f3349ae1c50eb0f87587a8758f76
#
_entry.id   f740f3349ae1c50eb0f87587a8758f76
#
_cell.length_a   1.000
_cell.length_b   1.000
_cell.length_c   1.000
_cell.angle_alpha   90.00
_cell.angle_beta   90.00
_cell.angle_gamma   90.00
#
_symmetry.space_group_name_H-M   'P 1'
#
loop_
_entity.id
_entity.type
_entity.pdbx_description
1 polymer ?
#
loop_
_entity_poly.entity_id
_entity_poly.type
_entity_poly.pdbx_seq_one_letter_code
_entity_poly.pdbx_strand_id
1 'polypeptide(L)'
;MEPFIHLHVHTQYSLLDGQASIDALINKAYDDGMRAIAVTDHGNMFGIKEFFNKVNKKNGKVQGTIKDLQKELKTLSAKEERTDEENARLAEIPGLLEKAKGDLFKPIIGCECYCARNHRLQKTEKEDRSGWHLIVLAKNMTGYKLSLIHI
;
A
#
# COMPACT_ATOMS: atom_id res chain seq x y z
N MET A 1 -13.95 17.11 -2.63
CA MET A 1 -13.61 16.51 -1.32
C MET A 1 -12.10 16.45 -1.24
N GLU A 2 -11.50 16.93 -0.14
CA GLU A 2 -10.06 16.81 0.06
C GLU A 2 -9.63 15.35 0.02
N PRO A 3 -8.51 15.02 -0.65
CA PRO A 3 -8.02 13.65 -0.70
C PRO A 3 -7.63 13.18 0.70
N PHE A 4 -8.32 12.17 1.21
CA PHE A 4 -8.08 11.61 2.53
C PHE A 4 -7.60 10.16 2.42
N ILE A 5 -6.70 9.73 3.31
CA ILE A 5 -6.18 8.38 3.39
C ILE A 5 -6.14 7.96 4.87
N HIS A 6 -6.79 6.85 5.20
CA HIS A 6 -6.68 6.26 6.53
C HIS A 6 -5.31 5.60 6.72
N LEU A 7 -4.58 6.04 7.74
CA LEU A 7 -3.25 5.52 8.09
C LEU A 7 -3.24 4.58 9.29
N HIS A 8 -4.37 4.44 9.98
CA HIS A 8 -4.58 3.52 11.12
C HIS A 8 -5.91 2.80 10.92
N VAL A 9 -5.85 1.53 10.57
CA VAL A 9 -7.04 0.70 10.29
C VAL A 9 -6.78 -0.73 10.75
N HIS A 10 -7.71 -1.27 11.52
CA HIS A 10 -7.75 -2.66 11.95
C HIS A 10 -8.63 -3.50 11.03
N THR A 11 -8.14 -4.68 10.68
CA THR A 11 -8.89 -5.66 9.90
C THR A 11 -9.41 -6.79 10.79
N GLN A 12 -10.09 -7.76 10.19
CA GLN A 12 -10.50 -9.01 10.84
C GLN A 12 -9.35 -9.78 11.53
N TYR A 13 -8.10 -9.42 11.26
CA TYR A 13 -6.92 -10.02 11.90
C TYR A 13 -6.55 -9.35 13.23
N SER A 14 -7.14 -8.21 13.55
CA SER A 14 -7.14 -7.63 14.90
C SER A 14 -8.27 -8.26 15.71
N LEU A 15 -8.04 -9.46 16.26
CA LEU A 15 -9.07 -10.36 16.76
C LEU A 15 -9.98 -9.75 17.83
N LEU A 16 -9.54 -8.75 18.58
CA LEU A 16 -10.31 -8.15 19.67
C LEU A 16 -11.01 -6.84 19.28
N ASP A 17 -10.53 -6.16 18.24
CA ASP A 17 -10.96 -4.80 17.91
C ASP A 17 -11.10 -4.52 16.41
N GLY A 18 -10.94 -5.53 15.55
CA GLY A 18 -11.13 -5.44 14.11
C GLY A 18 -12.26 -6.32 13.60
N GLN A 19 -13.22 -5.75 12.90
CA GLN A 19 -14.35 -6.48 12.30
C GLN A 19 -14.31 -6.52 10.77
N ALA A 20 -13.72 -5.49 10.15
CA ALA A 20 -13.81 -5.31 8.73
C ALA A 20 -12.93 -6.30 7.96
N SER A 21 -13.51 -6.98 6.96
CA SER A 21 -12.72 -7.80 6.05
C SER A 21 -11.83 -6.93 5.16
N ILE A 22 -10.69 -7.47 4.74
CA ILE A 22 -9.77 -6.77 3.84
C ILE A 22 -10.45 -6.36 2.53
N ASP A 23 -11.32 -7.21 1.97
CA ASP A 23 -12.07 -6.87 0.74
C ASP A 23 -13.01 -5.68 0.96
N ALA A 24 -13.76 -5.69 2.06
CA ALA A 24 -14.67 -4.60 2.38
C ALA A 24 -13.93 -3.27 2.55
N LEU A 25 -12.79 -3.28 3.23
CA LEU A 25 -11.95 -2.09 3.43
C LEU A 25 -11.40 -1.54 2.11
N ILE A 26 -10.83 -2.41 1.26
CA ILE A 26 -10.30 -1.99 -0.04
C ILE A 26 -11.41 -1.41 -0.92
N ASN A 27 -12.56 -2.08 -1.00
CA ASN A 27 -13.66 -1.63 -1.82
C ASN A 27 -14.22 -0.31 -1.30
N LYS A 28 -14.48 -0.20 0.00
CA LYS A 28 -14.97 1.04 0.60
C LYS A 28 -14.03 2.23 0.37
N ALA A 29 -12.73 2.05 0.62
CA ALA A 29 -11.74 3.10 0.39
C ALA A 29 -11.69 3.52 -1.10
N TYR A 30 -11.76 2.56 -2.01
CA TYR A 30 -11.77 2.85 -3.45
C TYR A 30 -13.05 3.58 -3.87
N ASP A 31 -14.21 3.15 -3.40
CA ASP A 31 -15.51 3.74 -3.72
C ASP A 31 -15.66 5.15 -3.13
N ASP A 32 -15.00 5.42 -1.99
CA ASP A 32 -14.90 6.75 -1.38
C ASP A 32 -13.87 7.67 -2.09
N GLY A 33 -13.24 7.19 -3.16
CA GLY A 33 -12.26 7.96 -3.94
C GLY A 33 -10.88 8.07 -3.30
N MET A 34 -10.58 7.27 -2.26
CA MET A 34 -9.24 7.20 -1.69
C MET A 34 -8.27 6.55 -2.67
N ARG A 35 -7.04 7.05 -2.70
CA ARG A 35 -5.97 6.47 -3.55
C ARG A 35 -5.09 5.46 -2.82
N ALA A 36 -5.30 5.31 -1.52
CA ALA A 36 -4.56 4.39 -0.67
C ALA A 36 -5.35 4.07 0.60
N ILE A 37 -4.98 3.00 1.28
CA ILE A 37 -5.40 2.71 2.66
C ILE A 37 -4.27 1.98 3.37
N ALA A 38 -4.10 2.24 4.66
CA ALA A 38 -3.20 1.46 5.50
C ALA A 38 -3.94 0.27 6.13
N VAL A 39 -3.20 -0.80 6.39
CA VAL A 39 -3.58 -1.87 7.32
C VAL A 39 -2.53 -1.89 8.43
N THR A 40 -3.00 -1.73 9.67
CA THR A 40 -2.17 -1.59 10.86
C THR A 40 -2.78 -2.42 12.00
N ASP A 41 -2.90 -3.73 11.78
CA ASP A 41 -3.49 -4.64 12.75
C ASP A 41 -2.73 -4.64 14.08
N HIS A 42 -3.46 -4.91 15.15
CA HIS A 42 -3.01 -4.82 16.52
C HIS A 42 -2.02 -5.94 16.87
N GLY A 43 -0.75 -5.59 17.01
CA GLY A 43 0.31 -6.51 17.40
C GLY A 43 0.65 -7.60 16.39
N ASN A 44 0.15 -7.50 15.15
CA ASN A 44 0.40 -8.52 14.13
C ASN A 44 0.38 -7.97 12.70
N MET A 45 0.83 -8.79 11.76
CA MET A 45 0.82 -8.50 10.32
C MET A 45 0.24 -9.66 9.49
N PHE A 46 -0.68 -10.44 10.08
CA PHE A 46 -1.20 -11.66 9.44
C PHE A 46 -1.96 -11.38 8.14
N GLY A 47 -2.69 -10.27 8.08
CA GLY A 47 -3.48 -9.86 6.92
C GLY A 47 -2.69 -9.28 5.75
N ILE A 48 -1.40 -8.93 5.94
CA ILE A 48 -0.64 -8.13 4.96
C ILE A 48 -0.50 -8.83 3.60
N LYS A 49 -0.26 -10.14 3.59
CA LYS A 49 -0.14 -10.90 2.33
C LYS A 49 -1.45 -10.89 1.54
N GLU A 50 -2.57 -11.11 2.22
CA GLU A 50 -3.90 -11.06 1.63
C GLU A 50 -4.19 -9.65 1.10
N PHE A 51 -3.98 -8.63 1.92
CA PHE A 51 -4.17 -7.23 1.58
C PHE A 51 -3.40 -6.83 0.31
N PHE A 52 -2.10 -7.12 0.28
CA PHE A 52 -1.24 -6.81 -0.87
C PHE A 52 -1.71 -7.49 -2.15
N ASN A 53 -2.06 -8.79 -2.07
CA ASN A 53 -2.53 -9.54 -3.24
C ASN A 53 -3.86 -9.00 -3.77
N LYS A 54 -4.80 -8.63 -2.89
CA LYS A 54 -6.10 -8.08 -3.29
C LYS A 54 -5.98 -6.70 -3.93
N VAL A 55 -5.12 -5.83 -3.39
CA VAL A 55 -4.82 -4.54 -4.02
C VAL A 55 -4.17 -4.73 -5.39
N ASN A 56 -3.21 -5.64 -5.52
CA ASN A 56 -2.60 -5.92 -6.83
C ASN A 56 -3.62 -6.44 -7.84
N LYS A 57 -4.54 -7.31 -7.43
CA LYS A 57 -5.62 -7.77 -8.30
C LYS A 57 -6.52 -6.62 -8.75
N LYS A 58 -6.88 -5.71 -7.85
CA LYS A 58 -7.68 -4.51 -8.17
C LYS A 58 -6.95 -3.60 -9.16
N ASN A 59 -5.64 -3.45 -9.02
CA ASN A 59 -4.79 -2.67 -9.91
C ASN A 59 -4.50 -3.34 -11.26
N GLY A 60 -4.90 -4.60 -11.47
CA GLY A 60 -4.48 -5.40 -12.62
C GLY A 60 -4.71 -4.75 -13.99
N LYS A 61 -5.86 -4.08 -14.19
CA LYS A 61 -6.14 -3.35 -15.45
C LYS A 61 -5.19 -2.19 -15.65
N VAL A 62 -5.00 -1.36 -14.63
CA VAL A 62 -4.10 -0.19 -14.68
C VAL A 62 -2.65 -0.63 -14.90
N GLN A 63 -2.21 -1.68 -14.23
CA GLN A 63 -0.88 -2.27 -14.42
C GLN A 63 -0.70 -2.83 -15.85
N GLY A 64 -1.75 -3.41 -16.45
CA GLY A 64 -1.77 -3.81 -17.85
C GLY A 64 -1.51 -2.62 -18.78
N THR A 65 -2.31 -1.55 -18.64
CA THR A 65 -2.14 -0.31 -19.41
C THR A 65 -0.72 0.26 -19.27
N ILE A 66 -0.16 0.29 -18.07
CA ILE A 66 1.21 0.78 -17.83
C ILE A 66 2.23 -0.08 -18.60
N LYS A 67 2.09 -1.41 -18.57
CA LYS A 67 2.99 -2.33 -19.30
C LYS A 67 2.90 -2.12 -20.82
N ASP A 68 1.69 -1.97 -21.33
CA ASP A 68 1.47 -1.75 -22.77
C ASP A 68 2.08 -0.43 -23.23
N LEU A 69 1.86 0.66 -22.50
CA LEU A 69 2.46 1.96 -22.77
C LEU A 69 3.99 1.93 -22.68
N GLN A 70 4.55 1.21 -21.70
CA GLN A 70 6.01 1.04 -21.58
C GLN A 70 6.59 0.24 -22.76
N LYS A 71 5.90 -0.79 -23.21
CA LYS A 71 6.30 -1.57 -24.38
C LYS A 71 6.24 -0.72 -25.66
N GLU A 72 5.15 0.04 -25.85
CA GLU A 72 4.99 0.97 -26.96
C GLU A 72 6.10 2.02 -26.98
N LEU A 73 6.38 2.65 -25.81
CA LEU A 73 7.46 3.61 -25.64
C LEU A 73 8.81 3.03 -26.07
N LYS A 74 9.13 1.82 -25.60
CA LYS A 74 10.38 1.13 -25.94
C LYS A 74 10.46 0.83 -27.43
N THR A 75 9.37 0.38 -28.03
CA THR A 75 9.32 0.06 -29.46
C THR A 75 9.52 1.30 -30.34
N LEU A 76 8.81 2.39 -30.04
CA LEU A 76 8.92 3.65 -30.75
C LEU A 76 10.29 4.31 -30.58
N SER A 77 10.85 4.24 -29.36
CA SER A 77 12.19 4.81 -29.08
C SER A 77 13.33 4.09 -29.82
N ALA A 78 13.16 2.80 -30.11
CA ALA A 78 14.17 1.98 -30.80
C ALA A 78 14.17 2.13 -32.33
N LYS A 79 13.16 2.80 -32.94
CA LYS A 79 13.12 3.04 -34.36
C LYS A 79 14.10 4.15 -34.76
N GLU A 80 14.89 3.93 -35.81
CA GLU A 80 15.81 4.95 -36.38
C GLU A 80 15.02 6.03 -37.13
N GLU A 81 13.99 5.62 -37.89
CA GLU A 81 13.10 6.54 -38.62
C GLU A 81 11.67 6.40 -38.08
N ARG A 82 11.02 7.51 -37.84
CA ARG A 82 9.64 7.59 -37.34
C ARG A 82 8.83 8.56 -38.18
N THR A 83 7.54 8.23 -38.39
CA THR A 83 6.57 9.16 -38.97
C THR A 83 6.24 10.28 -37.97
N ASP A 84 5.63 11.37 -38.51
CA ASP A 84 5.18 12.48 -37.64
C ASP A 84 4.16 12.02 -36.59
N GLU A 85 3.27 11.09 -36.95
CA GLU A 85 2.30 10.48 -36.04
C GLU A 85 2.99 9.70 -34.93
N GLU A 86 4.02 8.90 -35.25
CA GLU A 86 4.81 8.16 -34.30
C GLU A 86 5.61 9.07 -33.33
N ASN A 87 6.12 10.18 -33.85
CA ASN A 87 6.80 11.18 -33.01
C ASN A 87 5.81 11.88 -32.06
N ALA A 88 4.60 12.24 -32.54
CA ALA A 88 3.55 12.80 -31.70
C ALA A 88 3.13 11.80 -30.59
N ARG A 89 2.95 10.53 -30.97
CA ARG A 89 2.61 9.48 -30.00
C ARG A 89 3.70 9.26 -28.94
N LEU A 90 4.97 9.27 -29.35
CA LEU A 90 6.12 9.15 -28.44
C LEU A 90 6.14 10.30 -27.41
N ALA A 91 5.78 11.50 -27.81
CA ALA A 91 5.70 12.66 -26.90
C ALA A 91 4.52 12.55 -25.91
N GLU A 92 3.42 11.91 -26.30
CA GLU A 92 2.22 11.74 -25.46
C GLU A 92 2.36 10.66 -24.37
N ILE A 93 3.06 9.55 -24.68
CA ILE A 93 3.15 8.37 -23.81
C ILE A 93 3.64 8.70 -22.37
N PRO A 94 4.65 9.56 -22.12
CA PRO A 94 5.08 9.91 -20.77
C PRO A 94 3.94 10.49 -19.93
N GLY A 95 3.12 11.37 -20.50
CA GLY A 95 1.96 11.94 -19.80
C GLY A 95 0.90 10.88 -19.47
N LEU A 96 0.63 9.96 -20.38
CA LEU A 96 -0.28 8.83 -20.16
C LEU A 96 0.24 7.87 -19.08
N LEU A 97 1.55 7.62 -19.05
CA LEU A 97 2.18 6.80 -17.99
C LEU A 97 2.04 7.44 -16.62
N GLU A 98 2.28 8.73 -16.47
CA GLU A 98 2.13 9.42 -15.20
C GLU A 98 0.66 9.42 -14.72
N LYS A 99 -0.29 9.65 -15.65
CA LYS A 99 -1.71 9.52 -15.34
C LYS A 99 -2.07 8.12 -14.85
N ALA A 100 -1.68 7.08 -15.61
CA ALA A 100 -1.95 5.68 -15.24
C ALA A 100 -1.31 5.29 -13.90
N LYS A 101 -0.08 5.73 -13.61
CA LYS A 101 0.55 5.53 -12.30
C LYS A 101 -0.23 6.23 -11.18
N GLY A 102 -0.78 7.43 -11.46
CA GLY A 102 -1.64 8.15 -10.53
C GLY A 102 -2.95 7.43 -10.20
N ASP A 103 -3.44 6.58 -11.10
CA ASP A 103 -4.68 5.80 -10.92
C ASP A 103 -4.47 4.50 -10.10
N LEU A 104 -3.23 4.15 -9.77
CA LEU A 104 -2.94 2.98 -8.93
C LEU A 104 -3.41 3.22 -7.50
N PHE A 105 -4.17 2.27 -6.96
CA PHE A 105 -4.51 2.22 -5.54
C PHE A 105 -3.31 1.68 -4.74
N LYS A 106 -2.86 2.41 -3.71
CA LYS A 106 -1.65 2.06 -2.94
C LYS A 106 -1.97 1.29 -1.66
N PRO A 107 -1.43 0.08 -1.46
CA PRO A 107 -1.42 -0.55 -0.15
C PRO A 107 -0.35 0.10 0.74
N ILE A 108 -0.75 0.56 1.91
CA ILE A 108 0.17 1.04 2.95
C ILE A 108 0.23 -0.06 4.02
N ILE A 109 1.42 -0.58 4.24
CA ILE A 109 1.64 -1.70 5.15
C ILE A 109 2.15 -1.16 6.48
N GLY A 110 1.51 -1.57 7.57
CA GLY A 110 1.91 -1.18 8.91
C GLY A 110 1.47 -2.17 9.97
N CYS A 111 1.70 -1.79 11.21
CA CYS A 111 1.27 -2.51 12.39
C CYS A 111 1.10 -1.53 13.54
N GLU A 112 0.11 -1.75 14.39
CA GLU A 112 0.04 -1.13 15.69
C GLU A 112 0.88 -1.93 16.67
N CYS A 113 2.03 -1.37 17.04
CA CYS A 113 3.00 -2.00 17.91
C CYS A 113 2.81 -1.56 19.37
N TYR A 114 3.22 -2.41 20.30
CA TYR A 114 3.36 -2.05 21.69
C TYR A 114 4.75 -1.50 21.98
N CYS A 115 4.80 -0.32 22.57
CA CYS A 115 6.03 0.30 23.03
C CYS A 115 6.12 0.17 24.56
N ALA A 116 7.19 -0.42 25.07
CA ALA A 116 7.39 -0.57 26.51
C ALA A 116 7.41 0.79 27.19
N ARG A 117 6.77 0.90 28.38
CA ARG A 117 6.68 2.16 29.13
C ARG A 117 8.04 2.65 29.64
N ASN A 118 8.87 1.74 30.13
CA ASN A 118 10.18 2.04 30.67
C ASN A 118 11.29 1.36 29.87
N HIS A 119 11.38 0.02 29.99
CA HIS A 119 12.43 -0.76 29.35
C HIS A 119 11.87 -2.07 28.81
N ARG A 120 12.28 -2.47 27.59
CA ARG A 120 11.75 -3.66 26.90
C ARG A 120 11.90 -4.99 27.64
N LEU A 121 12.81 -5.06 28.59
CA LEU A 121 13.02 -6.25 29.43
C LEU A 121 12.26 -6.21 30.77
N GLN A 122 11.66 -5.08 31.12
CA GLN A 122 10.85 -4.95 32.31
C GLN A 122 9.47 -5.55 32.06
N LYS A 123 9.12 -6.61 32.76
CA LYS A 123 7.86 -7.35 32.63
C LYS A 123 7.29 -7.77 33.99
N THR A 124 7.60 -7.01 35.03
CA THR A 124 7.33 -7.41 36.43
C THR A 124 6.07 -6.80 36.98
N GLU A 125 5.64 -5.65 36.46
CA GLU A 125 4.51 -4.91 37.02
C GLU A 125 3.24 -5.06 36.19
N LYS A 126 2.08 -4.85 36.80
CA LYS A 126 0.78 -4.89 36.11
C LYS A 126 0.74 -3.89 34.95
N GLU A 127 1.41 -2.77 35.09
CA GLU A 127 1.51 -1.68 34.10
C GLU A 127 2.35 -2.06 32.89
N ASP A 128 3.26 -3.03 33.03
CA ASP A 128 4.09 -3.53 31.92
C ASP A 128 3.32 -4.44 30.97
N ARG A 129 2.10 -4.85 31.33
CA ARG A 129 1.25 -5.74 30.51
C ARG A 129 0.59 -5.03 29.32
N SER A 130 0.48 -3.71 29.37
CA SER A 130 -0.01 -2.88 28.27
C SER A 130 0.97 -1.73 28.01
N GLY A 131 1.68 -1.78 26.90
CA GLY A 131 2.56 -0.70 26.45
C GLY A 131 1.78 0.51 25.90
N TRP A 132 2.52 1.50 25.44
CA TRP A 132 1.97 2.56 24.59
C TRP A 132 1.74 2.00 23.19
N HIS A 133 0.64 2.38 22.54
CA HIS A 133 0.39 2.02 21.16
C HIS A 133 1.16 2.95 20.22
N LEU A 134 1.87 2.36 19.29
CA LEU A 134 2.64 3.09 18.28
C LEU A 134 2.32 2.53 16.89
N ILE A 135 1.80 3.39 16.03
CA ILE A 135 1.55 3.01 14.64
C ILE A 135 2.86 3.12 13.86
N VAL A 136 3.28 2.01 13.29
CA VAL A 136 4.47 1.91 12.46
C VAL A 136 4.07 1.58 11.02
N LEU A 137 4.49 2.42 10.07
CA LEU A 137 4.26 2.21 8.64
C LEU A 137 5.56 1.86 7.93
N ALA A 138 5.55 0.80 7.13
CA ALA A 138 6.71 0.35 6.39
C ALA A 138 6.92 1.22 5.13
N LYS A 139 8.01 1.96 5.06
CA LYS A 139 8.38 2.77 3.89
C LYS A 139 8.78 1.93 2.68
N ASN A 140 9.38 0.77 2.92
CA ASN A 140 9.91 -0.14 1.89
C ASN A 140 10.04 -1.57 2.45
N MET A 141 10.55 -2.50 1.64
CA MET A 141 10.74 -3.90 2.02
C MET A 141 11.66 -4.08 3.23
N THR A 142 12.68 -3.23 3.38
CA THR A 142 13.56 -3.26 4.56
C THR A 142 12.80 -2.90 5.83
N GLY A 143 11.99 -1.83 5.79
CA GLY A 143 11.12 -1.44 6.90
C GLY A 143 10.09 -2.52 7.24
N TYR A 144 9.50 -3.18 6.24
CA TYR A 144 8.60 -4.31 6.46
C TYR A 144 9.27 -5.47 7.20
N LYS A 145 10.47 -5.87 6.76
CA LYS A 145 11.24 -6.93 7.43
C LYS A 145 11.62 -6.56 8.86
N LEU A 146 12.00 -5.30 9.09
CA LEU A 146 12.29 -4.80 10.44
C LEU A 146 11.04 -4.84 11.33
N SER A 147 9.86 -4.47 10.82
CA SER A 147 8.61 -4.56 11.57
C SER A 147 8.33 -6.00 12.01
N LEU A 148 8.52 -6.99 11.13
CA LEU A 148 8.34 -8.41 11.47
C LEU A 148 9.28 -8.90 12.56
N ILE A 149 10.52 -8.42 12.62
CA ILE A 149 11.49 -8.78 13.66
C ILE A 149 11.06 -8.24 15.03
N HIS A 150 10.44 -7.05 15.07
CA HIS A 150 10.06 -6.39 16.32
C HIS A 150 8.69 -6.84 16.87
N ILE A 151 7.86 -7.42 16.04
CA ILE A 151 6.57 -7.99 16.43
C ILE A 151 6.76 -9.38 17.05
#